data_bb700776009944a34729096b1a160319
#
_entry.id   bb700776009944a34729096b1a160319
#
_cell.length_a   1.000
_cell.length_b   1.000
_cell.length_c   1.000
_cell.angle_alpha   90.00
_cell.angle_beta   90.00
_cell.angle_gamma   90.00
#
_symmetry.space_group_name_H-M   'P 1'
#
loop_
_entity.id
_entity.type
_entity.pdbx_description
1 polymer ?
#
loop_
_entity_poly.entity_id
_entity_poly.type
_entity_poly.pdbx_seq_one_letter_code
_entity_poly.pdbx_strand_id
1 'polypeptide(L)'
;AQAIIPNVKEKFDEYKNNGDYVILTKDTHHSDYADTSEGRKLPEHCMYGTKGWEIVDELDYKNLDSFMVCCKSTFGFDDWDWEETFGIAYDSSLLDIEIIGICTDICVITNALLIKTYYPEAKITVDASCCAGSTPEKHKAALDVMESCQINVINRN
;
A
#
# COMPACT_ATOMS: atom_id res chain seq x y z
N ALA A 1 7.42 5.06 -10.85
CA ALA A 1 6.15 4.37 -10.68
C ALA A 1 5.85 3.41 -11.83
N GLN A 2 5.76 3.86 -13.09
CA GLN A 2 5.39 2.99 -14.22
C GLN A 2 6.31 1.77 -14.40
N ALA A 3 7.59 1.88 -14.08
CA ALA A 3 8.56 0.80 -14.22
C ALA A 3 8.26 -0.43 -13.36
N ILE A 4 7.52 -0.30 -12.27
CA ILE A 4 7.18 -1.42 -11.38
C ILE A 4 5.87 -2.13 -11.77
N ILE A 5 5.07 -1.56 -12.67
CA ILE A 5 3.76 -2.13 -13.04
C ILE A 5 3.85 -3.61 -13.45
N PRO A 6 4.84 -4.05 -14.27
CA PRO A 6 4.94 -5.47 -14.62
C PRO A 6 5.13 -6.38 -13.41
N ASN A 7 6.00 -6.01 -12.47
CA ASN A 7 6.27 -6.78 -11.26
C ASN A 7 5.04 -6.79 -10.33
N VAL A 8 4.40 -5.63 -10.15
CA VAL A 8 3.17 -5.50 -9.37
C VAL A 8 2.05 -6.36 -9.95
N LYS A 9 1.92 -6.38 -11.29
CA LYS A 9 0.92 -7.23 -11.94
C LYS A 9 1.20 -8.71 -11.74
N GLU A 10 2.44 -9.15 -11.90
CA GLU A 10 2.84 -10.55 -11.66
C GLU A 10 2.51 -10.98 -10.23
N LYS A 11 2.88 -10.16 -9.25
CA LYS A 11 2.57 -10.38 -7.84
C LYS A 11 1.05 -10.40 -7.59
N PHE A 12 0.32 -9.46 -8.14
CA PHE A 12 -1.14 -9.41 -8.05
C PHE A 12 -1.81 -10.68 -8.61
N ASP A 13 -1.36 -11.14 -9.79
CA ASP A 13 -1.88 -12.36 -10.42
C ASP A 13 -1.56 -13.61 -9.56
N GLU A 14 -0.39 -13.66 -8.90
CA GLU A 14 -0.04 -14.72 -7.94
C GLU A 14 -1.04 -14.79 -6.79
N TYR A 15 -1.28 -13.67 -6.09
CA TYR A 15 -2.25 -13.59 -4.98
C TYR A 15 -3.67 -13.91 -5.44
N LYS A 16 -4.07 -13.41 -6.61
CA LYS A 16 -5.37 -13.72 -7.21
C LYS A 16 -5.54 -15.23 -7.45
N ASN A 17 -4.53 -15.87 -8.04
CA ASN A 17 -4.58 -17.30 -8.36
C ASN A 17 -4.58 -18.19 -7.11
N ASN A 18 -3.95 -17.74 -6.03
CA ASN A 18 -3.96 -18.42 -4.74
C ASN A 18 -5.29 -18.27 -3.99
N GLY A 19 -6.12 -17.31 -4.37
CA GLY A 19 -7.35 -16.95 -3.65
C GLY A 19 -7.10 -16.17 -2.37
N ASP A 20 -5.94 -15.48 -2.28
CA ASP A 20 -5.57 -14.66 -1.15
C ASP A 20 -6.43 -13.38 -1.08
N TYR A 21 -6.54 -12.80 0.11
CA TYR A 21 -7.27 -11.55 0.31
C TYR A 21 -6.43 -10.35 -0.12
N VAL A 22 -6.97 -9.49 -0.97
CA VAL A 22 -6.28 -8.30 -1.48
C VAL A 22 -6.90 -7.03 -0.95
N ILE A 23 -6.10 -6.18 -0.30
CA ILE A 23 -6.50 -4.84 0.12
C ILE A 23 -5.79 -3.80 -0.75
N LEU A 24 -6.56 -2.93 -1.37
CA LEU A 24 -6.08 -1.85 -2.20
C LEU A 24 -6.29 -0.53 -1.46
N THR A 25 -5.21 0.11 -1.02
CA THR A 25 -5.31 1.48 -0.49
C THR A 25 -5.20 2.48 -1.63
N LYS A 26 -6.06 3.48 -1.62
CA LYS A 26 -6.23 4.43 -2.72
C LYS A 26 -6.28 5.85 -2.19
N ASP A 27 -5.29 6.67 -2.56
CA ASP A 27 -5.32 8.09 -2.27
C ASP A 27 -6.55 8.73 -2.89
N THR A 28 -7.23 9.56 -2.11
CA THR A 28 -8.50 10.16 -2.51
C THR A 28 -8.57 11.60 -1.99
N HIS A 29 -8.40 12.54 -2.90
CA HIS A 29 -8.46 13.96 -2.59
C HIS A 29 -9.71 14.59 -3.19
N HIS A 30 -10.21 15.65 -2.54
CA HIS A 30 -11.41 16.39 -2.93
C HIS A 30 -11.07 17.84 -3.29
N SER A 31 -12.07 18.63 -3.62
CA SER A 31 -11.91 20.01 -4.11
C SER A 31 -11.22 20.97 -3.14
N ASP A 32 -11.13 20.61 -1.86
CA ASP A 32 -10.43 21.33 -0.80
C ASP A 32 -8.95 20.96 -0.68
N TYR A 33 -8.44 20.10 -1.57
CA TYR A 33 -7.05 19.62 -1.52
C TYR A 33 -6.02 20.75 -1.44
N ALA A 34 -6.19 21.80 -2.23
CA ALA A 34 -5.27 22.96 -2.27
C ALA A 34 -5.13 23.66 -0.89
N ASP A 35 -6.13 23.55 -0.02
CA ASP A 35 -6.15 24.13 1.30
C ASP A 35 -5.49 23.25 2.37
N THR A 36 -5.16 22.01 2.01
CA THR A 36 -4.49 21.06 2.91
C THR A 36 -2.98 21.36 3.05
N SER A 37 -2.36 20.78 4.07
CA SER A 37 -0.89 20.86 4.24
C SER A 37 -0.13 20.22 3.09
N GLU A 38 -0.69 19.16 2.50
CA GLU A 38 -0.14 18.45 1.36
C GLU A 38 -0.32 19.25 0.07
N GLY A 39 -1.53 19.72 -0.21
CA GLY A 39 -1.85 20.48 -1.42
C GLY A 39 -1.12 21.81 -1.56
N ARG A 40 -0.66 22.38 -0.44
CA ARG A 40 0.24 23.54 -0.47
C ARG A 40 1.67 23.21 -0.90
N LYS A 41 2.04 21.95 -1.00
CA LYS A 41 3.41 21.48 -1.31
C LYS A 41 3.49 20.62 -2.56
N LEU A 42 2.41 19.91 -2.88
CA LEU A 42 2.35 18.98 -3.99
C LEU A 42 1.25 19.41 -4.98
N PRO A 43 1.44 19.15 -6.28
CA PRO A 43 0.39 19.40 -7.26
C PRO A 43 -0.82 18.50 -7.00
N GLU A 44 -1.97 18.87 -7.52
CA GLU A 44 -3.16 18.05 -7.50
C GLU A 44 -2.90 16.67 -8.11
N HIS A 45 -3.30 15.64 -7.39
CA HIS A 45 -3.23 14.24 -7.80
C HIS A 45 -4.33 13.45 -7.11
N CYS A 46 -4.64 12.27 -7.61
CA CYS A 46 -5.64 11.37 -7.05
C CYS A 46 -6.97 12.06 -6.70
N MET A 47 -7.37 13.05 -7.50
CA MET A 47 -8.62 13.79 -7.31
C MET A 47 -9.81 12.88 -7.59
N TYR A 48 -10.73 12.77 -6.62
CA TYR A 48 -11.90 11.90 -6.69
C TYR A 48 -12.64 12.02 -8.02
N GLY A 49 -12.93 10.88 -8.64
CA GLY A 49 -13.68 10.80 -9.90
C GLY A 49 -12.87 11.10 -11.16
N THR A 50 -11.58 11.37 -11.06
CA THR A 50 -10.70 11.55 -12.24
C THR A 50 -10.01 10.24 -12.64
N LYS A 51 -9.49 10.16 -13.87
CA LYS A 51 -8.69 8.99 -14.30
C LYS A 51 -7.44 8.81 -13.45
N GLY A 52 -6.82 9.90 -12.97
CA GLY A 52 -5.66 9.84 -12.08
C GLY A 52 -5.96 9.31 -10.67
N TRP A 53 -7.23 9.22 -10.29
CA TRP A 53 -7.69 8.58 -9.05
C TRP A 53 -7.91 7.07 -9.21
N GLU A 54 -8.08 6.58 -10.44
CA GLU A 54 -8.33 5.16 -10.65
C GLU A 54 -7.09 4.30 -10.41
N ILE A 55 -7.30 3.08 -9.92
CA ILE A 55 -6.26 2.05 -9.90
C ILE A 55 -5.91 1.71 -11.35
N VAL A 56 -4.63 1.45 -11.61
CA VAL A 56 -4.14 1.14 -12.96
C VAL A 56 -4.90 -0.01 -13.59
N ASP A 57 -5.20 0.12 -14.87
CA ASP A 57 -6.07 -0.83 -15.59
C ASP A 57 -5.46 -2.25 -15.67
N GLU A 58 -4.12 -2.37 -15.52
CA GLU A 58 -3.38 -3.63 -15.52
C GLU A 58 -3.75 -4.54 -14.34
N LEU A 59 -4.27 -3.95 -13.23
CA LEU A 59 -4.73 -4.68 -12.06
C LEU A 59 -6.25 -4.88 -12.14
N ASP A 60 -6.66 -5.99 -12.67
CA ASP A 60 -8.07 -6.37 -12.83
C ASP A 60 -8.68 -6.81 -11.48
N TYR A 61 -8.62 -5.90 -10.49
CA TYR A 61 -9.02 -6.18 -9.10
C TYR A 61 -10.52 -6.45 -8.94
N LYS A 62 -11.36 -5.93 -9.85
CA LYS A 62 -12.83 -6.12 -9.80
C LYS A 62 -13.25 -7.57 -10.06
N ASN A 63 -12.35 -8.37 -10.60
CA ASN A 63 -12.52 -9.80 -10.83
C ASN A 63 -11.79 -10.68 -9.78
N LEU A 64 -11.50 -10.12 -8.61
CA LEU A 64 -11.04 -10.89 -7.44
C LEU A 64 -12.24 -11.45 -6.67
N ASP A 65 -12.08 -12.65 -6.13
CA ASP A 65 -13.11 -13.29 -5.27
C ASP A 65 -13.21 -12.60 -3.91
N SER A 66 -12.07 -12.10 -3.40
CA SER A 66 -11.97 -11.46 -2.09
C SER A 66 -11.06 -10.23 -2.15
N PHE A 67 -11.63 -9.05 -2.04
CA PHE A 67 -10.85 -7.80 -2.00
C PHE A 67 -11.59 -6.69 -1.26
N MET A 68 -10.82 -5.68 -0.86
CA MET A 68 -11.36 -4.42 -0.36
C MET A 68 -10.61 -3.23 -0.96
N VAL A 69 -11.30 -2.12 -1.19
CA VAL A 69 -10.69 -0.85 -1.59
C VAL A 69 -10.89 0.16 -0.47
N CYS A 70 -9.77 0.60 0.12
CA CYS A 70 -9.73 1.59 1.19
C CYS A 70 -9.32 2.94 0.62
N CYS A 71 -10.28 3.85 0.51
CA CYS A 71 -10.00 5.24 0.15
C CYS A 71 -9.46 5.99 1.37
N LYS A 72 -8.37 6.74 1.21
CA LYS A 72 -7.73 7.50 2.28
C LYS A 72 -7.34 8.89 1.79
N SER A 73 -7.38 9.88 2.68
CA SER A 73 -6.92 11.25 2.42
C SER A 73 -5.60 11.59 3.12
N THR A 74 -4.98 10.59 3.73
CA THR A 74 -3.71 10.66 4.48
C THR A 74 -2.72 9.65 3.93
N PHE A 75 -1.44 9.78 4.29
CA PHE A 75 -0.39 8.88 3.78
C PHE A 75 -0.61 7.42 4.18
N GLY A 76 -1.08 7.17 5.41
CA GLY A 76 -1.49 5.85 5.87
C GLY A 76 -3.00 5.71 5.87
N PHE A 77 -3.47 4.48 5.83
CA PHE A 77 -4.84 4.15 6.18
C PHE A 77 -4.90 4.00 7.71
N ASP A 78 -5.86 4.62 8.36
CA ASP A 78 -5.89 4.77 9.82
C ASP A 78 -6.74 3.73 10.55
N ASP A 79 -7.36 2.83 9.81
CA ASP A 79 -8.28 1.83 10.35
C ASP A 79 -7.89 0.39 9.95
N TRP A 80 -6.74 -0.05 10.49
CA TRP A 80 -6.19 -1.39 10.25
C TRP A 80 -6.71 -2.44 11.24
N ASP A 81 -7.87 -2.23 11.85
CA ASP A 81 -8.51 -3.27 12.65
C ASP A 81 -9.18 -4.32 11.73
N TRP A 82 -8.58 -5.52 11.65
CA TRP A 82 -9.08 -6.57 10.77
C TRP A 82 -10.49 -7.05 11.15
N GLU A 83 -10.79 -7.15 12.44
CA GLU A 83 -12.07 -7.65 12.90
C GLU A 83 -13.17 -6.60 12.72
N GLU A 84 -12.91 -5.37 13.14
CA GLU A 84 -13.89 -4.29 13.07
C GLU A 84 -14.06 -3.80 11.63
N THR A 85 -12.96 -3.49 10.94
CA THR A 85 -13.00 -2.88 9.60
C THR A 85 -13.26 -3.88 8.50
N PHE A 86 -12.65 -5.06 8.58
CA PHE A 86 -12.69 -6.04 7.49
C PHE A 86 -13.57 -7.25 7.80
N GLY A 87 -14.09 -7.38 9.04
CA GLY A 87 -14.91 -8.52 9.46
C GLY A 87 -14.14 -9.84 9.45
N ILE A 88 -12.83 -9.81 9.55
CA ILE A 88 -11.95 -10.99 9.49
C ILE A 88 -11.48 -11.32 10.90
N ALA A 89 -12.03 -12.40 11.47
CA ALA A 89 -11.51 -12.97 12.71
C ALA A 89 -10.11 -13.54 12.47
N TYR A 90 -9.13 -13.17 13.28
CA TYR A 90 -7.73 -13.52 13.06
C TYR A 90 -6.99 -13.88 14.37
N ASP A 91 -5.98 -14.71 14.23
CA ASP A 91 -4.88 -14.81 15.18
C ASP A 91 -3.71 -13.98 14.61
N SER A 92 -3.34 -12.91 15.30
CA SER A 92 -2.30 -11.98 14.83
C SER A 92 -0.95 -12.64 14.55
N SER A 93 -0.66 -13.75 15.22
CA SER A 93 0.59 -14.53 15.01
C SER A 93 0.59 -15.32 13.69
N LEU A 94 -0.57 -15.50 13.07
CA LEU A 94 -0.73 -16.22 11.81
C LEU A 94 -0.85 -15.28 10.60
N LEU A 95 -0.90 -13.96 10.83
CA LEU A 95 -0.98 -13.00 9.74
C LEU A 95 0.35 -12.94 8.97
N ASP A 96 0.29 -13.23 7.68
CA ASP A 96 1.37 -13.04 6.71
C ASP A 96 0.91 -11.98 5.69
N ILE A 97 1.50 -10.80 5.76
CA ILE A 97 1.06 -9.62 5.01
C ILE A 97 2.19 -9.17 4.09
N GLU A 98 1.93 -9.09 2.80
CA GLU A 98 2.84 -8.48 1.85
C GLU A 98 2.33 -7.11 1.42
N ILE A 99 3.22 -6.12 1.43
CA ILE A 99 2.92 -4.73 1.08
C ILE A 99 3.74 -4.33 -0.14
N ILE A 100 3.05 -3.80 -1.15
CA ILE A 100 3.66 -3.31 -2.40
C ILE A 100 3.02 -1.97 -2.80
N GLY A 101 3.63 -1.23 -3.70
CA GLY A 101 3.04 -0.03 -4.30
C GLY A 101 3.91 1.22 -4.23
N ILE A 102 3.27 2.38 -4.19
CA ILE A 102 3.88 3.71 -4.24
C ILE A 102 3.24 4.70 -3.24
N CYS A 103 4.01 5.67 -2.74
CA CYS A 103 5.48 5.73 -2.81
C CYS A 103 6.07 4.98 -1.64
N THR A 104 7.22 4.30 -1.85
CA THR A 104 7.91 3.54 -0.79
C THR A 104 8.17 4.38 0.45
N ASP A 105 8.62 5.62 0.25
CA ASP A 105 9.01 6.59 1.27
C ASP A 105 7.85 7.41 1.84
N ILE A 106 6.62 7.14 1.43
CA ILE A 106 5.41 7.84 1.88
C ILE A 106 4.35 6.82 2.30
N CYS A 107 3.49 6.38 1.39
CA CYS A 107 2.33 5.54 1.73
C CYS A 107 2.75 4.12 2.13
N VAL A 108 3.74 3.52 1.47
CA VAL A 108 4.16 2.13 1.76
C VAL A 108 4.73 2.04 3.17
N ILE A 109 5.76 2.85 3.50
CA ILE A 109 6.35 2.84 4.84
C ILE A 109 5.33 3.22 5.93
N THR A 110 4.46 4.20 5.67
CA THR A 110 3.47 4.62 6.66
C THR A 110 2.51 3.47 6.98
N ASN A 111 1.95 2.80 5.96
CA ASN A 111 1.06 1.67 6.20
C ASN A 111 1.79 0.48 6.82
N ALA A 112 3.01 0.18 6.40
CA ALA A 112 3.80 -0.91 6.97
C ALA A 112 4.04 -0.72 8.48
N LEU A 113 4.36 0.50 8.92
CA LEU A 113 4.56 0.82 10.33
C LEU A 113 3.26 0.85 11.12
N LEU A 114 2.17 1.32 10.54
CA LEU A 114 0.84 1.27 11.15
C LEU A 114 0.40 -0.18 11.37
N ILE A 115 0.48 -1.02 10.34
CA ILE A 115 0.13 -2.45 10.44
C ILE A 115 1.02 -3.15 11.47
N LYS A 116 2.33 -2.85 11.50
CA LYS A 116 3.25 -3.39 12.52
C LYS A 116 2.91 -2.94 13.93
N THR A 117 2.31 -1.77 14.08
CA THR A 117 1.84 -1.24 15.37
C THR A 117 0.57 -1.95 15.82
N TYR A 118 -0.39 -2.17 14.91
CA TYR A 118 -1.62 -2.92 15.21
C TYR A 118 -1.34 -4.40 15.48
N TYR A 119 -0.43 -5.00 14.71
CA TYR A 119 -0.12 -6.43 14.72
C TYR A 119 1.39 -6.68 14.89
N PRO A 120 1.91 -6.51 16.10
CA PRO A 120 3.36 -6.59 16.36
C PRO A 120 3.95 -7.96 16.05
N GLU A 121 3.16 -9.04 16.14
CA GLU A 121 3.61 -10.40 15.87
C GLU A 121 3.35 -10.87 14.42
N ALA A 122 2.64 -10.08 13.62
CA ALA A 122 2.40 -10.42 12.22
C ALA A 122 3.72 -10.44 11.43
N LYS A 123 3.83 -11.38 10.51
CA LYS A 123 4.89 -11.36 9.50
C LYS A 123 4.51 -10.34 8.43
N ILE A 124 5.30 -9.26 8.34
CA ILE A 124 5.10 -8.21 7.34
C ILE A 124 6.28 -8.22 6.39
N THR A 125 5.98 -8.30 5.10
CA THR A 125 6.97 -8.31 4.02
C THR A 125 6.72 -7.13 3.09
N VAL A 126 7.78 -6.47 2.64
CA VAL A 126 7.74 -5.46 1.56
C VAL A 126 8.58 -5.95 0.41
N ASP A 127 7.98 -6.11 -0.76
CA ASP A 127 8.71 -6.47 -1.99
C ASP A 127 9.22 -5.19 -2.66
N ALA A 128 10.53 -4.93 -2.53
CA ALA A 128 11.14 -3.72 -3.04
C ALA A 128 11.08 -3.61 -4.57
N SER A 129 11.03 -4.75 -5.29
CA SER A 129 10.90 -4.78 -6.76
C SER A 129 9.51 -4.35 -7.24
N CYS A 130 8.51 -4.44 -6.35
CA CYS A 130 7.13 -4.01 -6.56
C CYS A 130 6.84 -2.63 -5.92
N CYS A 131 7.87 -1.91 -5.48
CA CYS A 131 7.77 -0.60 -4.87
C CYS A 131 8.59 0.45 -5.63
N ALA A 132 8.13 1.70 -5.58
CA ALA A 132 8.89 2.84 -6.09
C ALA A 132 8.76 4.03 -5.14
N GLY A 133 9.89 4.64 -4.80
CA GLY A 133 9.93 5.86 -3.99
C GLY A 133 9.83 7.14 -4.82
N SER A 134 9.72 8.27 -4.13
CA SER A 134 9.75 9.59 -4.76
C SER A 134 11.10 9.89 -5.41
N THR A 135 12.20 9.35 -4.84
CA THR A 135 13.54 9.28 -5.44
C THR A 135 14.20 7.93 -5.10
N PRO A 136 15.22 7.48 -5.87
CA PRO A 136 15.95 6.25 -5.54
C PRO A 136 16.55 6.26 -4.12
N GLU A 137 17.09 7.40 -3.68
CA GLU A 137 17.70 7.56 -2.36
C GLU A 137 16.66 7.41 -1.24
N LYS A 138 15.49 8.04 -1.41
CA LYS A 138 14.40 7.95 -0.44
C LYS A 138 13.77 6.57 -0.41
N HIS A 139 13.62 5.92 -1.57
CA HIS A 139 13.21 4.52 -1.65
C HIS A 139 14.11 3.64 -0.78
N LYS A 140 15.43 3.73 -0.98
CA LYS A 140 16.39 2.97 -0.19
C LYS A 140 16.31 3.28 1.29
N ALA A 141 16.26 4.57 1.65
CA ALA A 141 16.18 4.98 3.06
C ALA A 141 14.91 4.45 3.74
N ALA A 142 13.78 4.45 3.05
CA ALA A 142 12.53 3.90 3.59
C ALA A 142 12.61 2.39 3.82
N LEU A 143 13.24 1.65 2.90
CA LEU A 143 13.49 0.22 3.09
C LEU A 143 14.40 -0.05 4.29
N ASP A 144 15.48 0.74 4.50
CA ASP A 144 16.37 0.64 5.64
C ASP A 144 15.64 0.86 6.99
N VAL A 145 14.71 1.84 7.01
CA VAL A 145 13.88 2.11 8.20
C VAL A 145 12.91 0.97 8.46
N MET A 146 12.25 0.44 7.43
CA MET A 146 11.32 -0.68 7.59
C MET A 146 12.01 -1.94 8.12
N GLU A 147 13.21 -2.27 7.63
CA GLU A 147 14.03 -3.36 8.19
C GLU A 147 14.37 -3.13 9.67
N SER A 148 14.72 -1.90 10.04
CA SER A 148 14.99 -1.55 11.45
C SER A 148 13.76 -1.74 12.35
N CYS A 149 12.55 -1.64 11.77
CA CYS A 149 11.28 -1.88 12.45
C CYS A 149 10.79 -3.33 12.34
N GLN A 150 11.65 -4.28 11.99
CA GLN A 150 11.36 -5.72 11.88
C GLN A 150 10.37 -6.08 10.76
N ILE A 151 10.32 -5.27 9.71
CA ILE A 151 9.61 -5.57 8.48
C ILE A 151 10.59 -6.26 7.54
N ASN A 152 10.20 -7.41 6.99
CA ASN A 152 11.02 -8.16 6.06
C ASN A 152 11.03 -7.48 4.69
N VAL A 153 12.20 -7.07 4.20
CA VAL A 153 12.35 -6.47 2.86
C VAL A 153 13.00 -7.47 1.93
N ILE A 154 12.31 -7.79 0.83
CA ILE A 154 12.77 -8.74 -0.19
C ILE A 154 13.02 -8.04 -1.53
N ASN A 155 13.74 -8.72 -2.44
CA ASN A 155 14.02 -8.25 -3.81
C ASN A 155 14.64 -6.85 -3.88
N ARG A 156 15.49 -6.56 -2.94
CA ARG A 156 16.19 -5.29 -2.77
C ARG A 156 17.38 -5.24 -3.74
N ASN A 157 17.21 -4.69 -4.92
CA ASN A 157 18.25 -4.49 -5.94
C ASN A 157 18.81 -3.08 -5.94
#